data_ada14455935a6404d4b8f90c823c4d15
#
_entry.id   ada14455935a6404d4b8f90c823c4d15
#
_cell.length_a   1.000
_cell.length_b   1.000
_cell.length_c   1.000
_cell.angle_alpha   90.00
_cell.angle_beta   90.00
_cell.angle_gamma   90.00
#
_symmetry.space_group_name_H-M   'P 1'
#
loop_
_entity.id
_entity.type
_entity.pdbx_description
1 polymer ?
#
loop_
_entity_poly.entity_id
_entity_poly.type
_entity_poly.pdbx_seq_one_letter_code
_entity_poly.pdbx_strand_id
1 'polypeptide(L)'
;REIAEQFLADGGHFERSPMYHDALLWDLCDLIHLAERAGLPALSSRRRDWLAVLERGLHWSSTLRHPDGDIAFFNDAAFGIAPSLDNLRAYHRRLADGSVVERAVDGTGTHYFADSGYAALDLGPGHRALLDLAPVGPDYQPGHAHADTLSFELSLFGRRLLVNSGTSRYGVDRERLRQRATAAHNTVEVDGQDSSEVWSGFRVARRARPTVTRFENEGGRIHVSAGHDGYRRLAGDNVHYRDWQARPGELLIQDRVSGAHGQAVARFHLHPDVQAQADGDGFVLRLSTGGPVRVHCRGADRVTLEPASWHPTFGGSVPNQCIVAAFSGGVTLETAIVWQDHVDGSAV
;
A
#
# COMPACT_ATOMS: atom_id res chain seq x y z
N ARG A 1 18.62 -3.97 -21.15
CA ARG A 1 19.00 -2.94 -20.17
C ARG A 1 17.79 -2.54 -19.34
N GLU A 2 16.74 -1.98 -19.90
CA GLU A 2 15.56 -1.43 -19.22
C GLU A 2 14.88 -2.45 -18.28
N ILE A 3 14.67 -3.69 -18.73
CA ILE A 3 14.05 -4.73 -17.88
C ILE A 3 14.84 -4.94 -16.58
N ALA A 4 16.18 -4.96 -16.65
CA ALA A 4 17.04 -5.16 -15.48
C ALA A 4 17.15 -3.92 -14.59
N GLU A 5 16.80 -2.75 -15.09
CA GLU A 5 16.75 -1.49 -14.35
C GLU A 5 15.40 -1.28 -13.67
N GLN A 6 14.32 -1.60 -14.40
CA GLN A 6 12.97 -1.29 -13.97
C GLN A 6 12.35 -2.37 -13.04
N PHE A 7 12.76 -3.63 -13.18
CA PHE A 7 12.33 -4.68 -12.26
C PHE A 7 13.40 -4.96 -11.22
N LEU A 8 13.08 -4.68 -9.97
CA LEU A 8 13.97 -4.84 -8.82
C LEU A 8 14.22 -6.33 -8.53
N ALA A 9 15.18 -6.65 -7.66
CA ALA A 9 15.56 -8.03 -7.41
C ALA A 9 14.44 -8.87 -6.78
N ASP A 10 13.57 -8.23 -5.99
CA ASP A 10 12.38 -8.83 -5.38
C ASP A 10 11.17 -8.96 -6.33
N GLY A 11 11.30 -8.46 -7.57
CA GLY A 11 10.28 -8.51 -8.62
C GLY A 11 9.42 -7.26 -8.74
N GLY A 12 9.47 -6.34 -7.78
CA GLY A 12 8.71 -5.08 -7.83
C GLY A 12 9.19 -4.15 -8.95
N HIS A 13 8.28 -3.40 -9.57
CA HIS A 13 8.63 -2.35 -10.51
C HIS A 13 9.17 -1.12 -9.79
N PHE A 14 10.21 -0.49 -10.32
CA PHE A 14 10.96 0.60 -9.66
C PHE A 14 10.15 1.88 -9.40
N GLU A 15 9.08 2.13 -10.15
CA GLU A 15 8.16 3.26 -9.91
C GLU A 15 7.18 3.02 -8.76
N ARG A 16 7.14 1.80 -8.23
CA ARG A 16 6.42 1.43 -7.00
C ARG A 16 4.90 1.68 -7.04
N SER A 17 4.30 1.68 -8.21
CA SER A 17 2.85 1.67 -8.37
C SER A 17 2.39 0.25 -8.69
N PRO A 18 1.48 -0.36 -7.92
CA PRO A 18 0.92 -1.67 -8.23
C PRO A 18 0.22 -1.72 -9.59
N MET A 19 -0.44 -0.64 -9.98
CA MET A 19 -1.09 -0.51 -11.29
C MET A 19 -0.07 -0.54 -12.43
N TYR A 20 0.99 0.28 -12.35
CA TYR A 20 2.03 0.29 -13.39
C TYR A 20 2.87 -0.97 -13.39
N HIS A 21 3.08 -1.58 -12.23
CA HIS A 21 3.71 -2.89 -12.14
C HIS A 21 2.99 -3.93 -12.99
N ASP A 22 1.66 -4.06 -12.83
CA ASP A 22 0.87 -5.02 -13.59
C ASP A 22 0.84 -4.70 -15.09
N ALA A 23 0.78 -3.41 -15.46
CA ALA A 23 0.86 -2.99 -16.86
C ALA A 23 2.21 -3.37 -17.49
N LEU A 24 3.32 -3.13 -16.80
CA LEU A 24 4.66 -3.47 -17.29
C LEU A 24 4.92 -5.00 -17.31
N LEU A 25 4.28 -5.77 -16.43
CA LEU A 25 4.30 -7.24 -16.56
C LEU A 25 3.62 -7.72 -17.84
N TRP A 26 2.52 -7.06 -18.23
CA TRP A 26 1.86 -7.37 -19.51
C TRP A 26 2.76 -7.04 -20.69
N ASP A 27 3.38 -5.84 -20.70
CA ASP A 27 4.34 -5.44 -21.74
C ASP A 27 5.53 -6.40 -21.81
N LEU A 28 6.00 -6.93 -20.66
CA LEU A 28 7.04 -7.96 -20.63
C LEU A 28 6.57 -9.27 -21.26
N CYS A 29 5.32 -9.68 -21.03
CA CYS A 29 4.71 -10.83 -21.70
C CYS A 29 4.69 -10.63 -23.22
N ASP A 30 4.25 -9.47 -23.68
CA ASP A 30 4.22 -9.11 -25.11
C ASP A 30 5.62 -9.13 -25.71
N LEU A 31 6.62 -8.60 -25.01
CA LEU A 31 8.00 -8.60 -25.45
C LEU A 31 8.55 -10.04 -25.62
N ILE A 32 8.28 -10.92 -24.67
CA ILE A 32 8.66 -12.35 -24.74
C ILE A 32 7.99 -13.00 -25.94
N HIS A 33 6.70 -12.80 -26.11
CA HIS A 33 5.93 -13.37 -27.23
C HIS A 33 6.46 -12.88 -28.59
N LEU A 34 6.70 -11.58 -28.74
CA LEU A 34 7.25 -10.99 -29.96
C LEU A 34 8.66 -11.52 -30.28
N ALA A 35 9.51 -11.68 -29.25
CA ALA A 35 10.86 -12.22 -29.41
C ALA A 35 10.82 -13.66 -29.97
N GLU A 36 9.89 -14.47 -29.51
CA GLU A 36 9.69 -15.85 -30.02
C GLU A 36 9.20 -15.84 -31.47
N ARG A 37 8.19 -15.01 -31.78
CA ARG A 37 7.61 -14.94 -33.13
C ARG A 37 8.55 -14.36 -34.16
N ALA A 38 9.37 -13.38 -33.78
CA ALA A 38 10.32 -12.76 -34.69
C ALA A 38 11.52 -13.64 -35.04
N GLY A 39 11.77 -14.72 -34.28
CA GLY A 39 12.87 -15.64 -34.50
C GLY A 39 14.26 -14.97 -34.42
N LEU A 40 14.39 -13.85 -33.68
CA LEU A 40 15.63 -13.10 -33.54
C LEU A 40 16.53 -13.72 -32.45
N PRO A 41 17.69 -14.33 -32.81
CA PRO A 41 18.51 -15.04 -31.84
C PRO A 41 18.94 -14.17 -30.64
N ALA A 42 19.20 -12.89 -30.88
CA ALA A 42 19.60 -11.94 -29.84
C ALA A 42 18.51 -11.72 -28.78
N LEU A 43 17.23 -11.83 -29.15
CA LEU A 43 16.08 -11.70 -28.22
C LEU A 43 15.73 -13.07 -27.63
N SER A 44 15.70 -14.11 -28.44
CA SER A 44 15.38 -15.47 -27.99
C SER A 44 16.35 -15.97 -26.92
N SER A 45 17.63 -15.57 -26.97
CA SER A 45 18.61 -15.87 -25.92
C SER A 45 18.28 -15.28 -24.56
N ARG A 46 17.44 -14.23 -24.49
CA ARG A 46 17.03 -13.55 -23.25
C ARG A 46 15.75 -14.12 -22.64
N ARG A 47 15.06 -15.00 -23.37
CA ARG A 47 13.76 -15.52 -22.96
C ARG A 47 13.74 -16.07 -21.52
N ARG A 48 14.73 -16.89 -21.18
CA ARG A 48 14.84 -17.49 -19.85
C ARG A 48 14.96 -16.43 -18.74
N ASP A 49 15.80 -15.43 -18.95
CA ASP A 49 16.01 -14.36 -18.00
C ASP A 49 14.73 -13.52 -17.83
N TRP A 50 14.02 -13.25 -18.92
CA TRP A 50 12.77 -12.47 -18.90
C TRP A 50 11.62 -13.22 -18.26
N LEU A 51 11.50 -14.54 -18.50
CA LEU A 51 10.53 -15.37 -17.79
C LEU A 51 10.80 -15.37 -16.27
N ALA A 52 12.05 -15.46 -15.85
CA ALA A 52 12.40 -15.39 -14.44
C ALA A 52 12.05 -14.03 -13.79
N VAL A 53 12.19 -12.93 -14.54
CA VAL A 53 11.71 -11.60 -14.09
C VAL A 53 10.19 -11.59 -13.98
N LEU A 54 9.49 -12.09 -15.00
CA LEU A 54 8.02 -12.18 -15.03
C LEU A 54 7.48 -12.98 -13.84
N GLU A 55 8.09 -14.12 -13.52
CA GLU A 55 7.70 -14.98 -12.38
C GLU A 55 7.84 -14.25 -11.05
N ARG A 56 8.96 -13.56 -10.82
CA ARG A 56 9.13 -12.75 -9.60
C ARG A 56 8.14 -11.60 -9.54
N GLY A 57 7.90 -10.92 -10.67
CA GLY A 57 6.89 -9.86 -10.75
C GLY A 57 5.47 -10.34 -10.47
N LEU A 58 5.10 -11.52 -10.99
CA LEU A 58 3.80 -12.15 -10.70
C LEU A 58 3.67 -12.53 -9.22
N HIS A 59 4.75 -12.99 -8.58
CA HIS A 59 4.76 -13.25 -7.15
C HIS A 59 4.56 -11.95 -6.36
N TRP A 60 5.27 -10.89 -6.70
CA TRP A 60 5.10 -9.56 -6.10
C TRP A 60 3.65 -9.06 -6.25
N SER A 61 3.12 -9.09 -7.48
CA SER A 61 1.74 -8.66 -7.79
C SER A 61 0.71 -9.45 -7.00
N SER A 62 0.85 -10.80 -6.91
CA SER A 62 -0.10 -11.63 -6.17
C SER A 62 -0.05 -11.41 -4.66
N THR A 63 1.13 -11.09 -4.13
CA THR A 63 1.33 -10.87 -2.69
C THR A 63 0.79 -9.51 -2.24
N LEU A 64 0.88 -8.47 -3.07
CA LEU A 64 0.44 -7.11 -2.74
C LEU A 64 -1.00 -6.83 -3.21
N ARG A 65 -1.87 -7.84 -3.13
CA ARG A 65 -3.30 -7.71 -3.41
C ARG A 65 -4.13 -7.88 -2.15
N HIS A 66 -5.26 -7.20 -2.15
CA HIS A 66 -6.31 -7.43 -1.17
C HIS A 66 -7.00 -8.78 -1.39
N PRO A 67 -7.72 -9.30 -0.38
CA PRO A 67 -8.48 -10.55 -0.52
C PRO A 67 -9.56 -10.52 -1.61
N ASP A 68 -9.98 -9.33 -2.06
CA ASP A 68 -10.90 -9.14 -3.20
C ASP A 68 -10.24 -9.41 -4.56
N GLY A 69 -8.93 -9.62 -4.60
CA GLY A 69 -8.14 -9.88 -5.80
C GLY A 69 -7.63 -8.64 -6.51
N ASP A 70 -7.97 -7.44 -6.06
CA ASP A 70 -7.53 -6.18 -6.66
C ASP A 70 -6.32 -5.56 -5.95
N ILE A 71 -5.64 -4.66 -6.67
CA ILE A 71 -4.42 -3.97 -6.24
C ILE A 71 -4.64 -3.04 -5.04
N ALA A 72 -3.60 -2.82 -4.24
CA ALA A 72 -3.53 -1.71 -3.29
C ALA A 72 -3.29 -0.37 -4.01
N PHE A 73 -3.73 0.71 -3.39
CA PHE A 73 -3.57 2.06 -3.93
C PHE A 73 -2.37 2.77 -3.31
N PHE A 74 -1.18 2.38 -3.74
CA PHE A 74 0.08 3.08 -3.45
C PHE A 74 0.54 3.84 -4.68
N ASN A 75 0.97 5.07 -4.49
CA ASN A 75 1.33 5.95 -5.59
C ASN A 75 0.16 6.10 -6.60
N ASP A 76 0.42 6.38 -7.88
CA ASP A 76 -0.65 6.41 -8.87
C ASP A 76 -1.23 5.01 -9.08
N ALA A 77 -2.46 4.82 -8.62
CA ALA A 77 -3.16 3.55 -8.77
C ALA A 77 -4.68 3.78 -8.95
N ALA A 78 -5.29 2.99 -9.82
CA ALA A 78 -6.72 2.95 -10.09
C ALA A 78 -7.09 1.59 -10.68
N PHE A 79 -8.32 1.16 -10.48
CA PHE A 79 -8.83 -0.07 -11.09
C PHE A 79 -9.11 0.10 -12.59
N GLY A 80 -9.05 -1.01 -13.32
CA GLY A 80 -9.46 -1.09 -14.72
C GLY A 80 -8.48 -0.52 -15.74
N ILE A 81 -7.27 -0.15 -15.33
CA ILE A 81 -6.20 0.34 -16.20
C ILE A 81 -5.25 -0.79 -16.57
N ALA A 82 -4.70 -1.49 -15.58
CA ALA A 82 -3.84 -2.64 -15.80
C ALA A 82 -4.65 -3.94 -15.96
N PRO A 83 -4.11 -4.95 -16.65
CA PRO A 83 -4.71 -6.28 -16.71
C PRO A 83 -4.86 -6.90 -15.30
N SER A 84 -5.90 -7.75 -15.14
CA SER A 84 -6.06 -8.50 -13.89
C SER A 84 -4.93 -9.52 -13.72
N LEU A 85 -4.67 -9.91 -12.47
CA LEU A 85 -3.69 -10.96 -12.16
C LEU A 85 -4.01 -12.28 -12.88
N ASP A 86 -5.28 -12.64 -13.04
CA ASP A 86 -5.68 -13.85 -13.75
C ASP A 86 -5.32 -13.79 -15.24
N ASN A 87 -5.48 -12.61 -15.86
CA ASN A 87 -5.05 -12.41 -17.23
C ASN A 87 -3.53 -12.50 -17.38
N LEU A 88 -2.77 -11.91 -16.45
CA LEU A 88 -1.30 -12.00 -16.42
C LEU A 88 -0.83 -13.45 -16.23
N ARG A 89 -1.42 -14.18 -15.28
CA ARG A 89 -1.14 -15.62 -15.06
C ARG A 89 -1.50 -16.46 -16.28
N ALA A 90 -2.65 -16.18 -16.92
CA ALA A 90 -3.05 -16.88 -18.15
C ALA A 90 -2.09 -16.62 -19.31
N TYR A 91 -1.57 -15.38 -19.42
CA TYR A 91 -0.55 -15.06 -20.44
C TYR A 91 0.77 -15.77 -20.13
N HIS A 92 1.26 -15.68 -18.89
CA HIS A 92 2.47 -16.38 -18.45
C HIS A 92 2.41 -17.88 -18.74
N ARG A 93 1.29 -18.57 -18.41
CA ARG A 93 1.13 -20.02 -18.71
C ARG A 93 1.29 -20.34 -20.19
N ARG A 94 0.82 -19.48 -21.09
CA ARG A 94 0.98 -19.66 -22.53
C ARG A 94 2.43 -19.49 -22.99
N LEU A 95 3.18 -18.60 -22.34
CA LEU A 95 4.59 -18.35 -22.64
C LEU A 95 5.50 -19.45 -22.06
N ALA A 96 5.12 -20.06 -20.98
CA ALA A 96 5.95 -21.05 -20.26
C ALA A 96 5.94 -22.46 -20.86
N ASP A 97 5.19 -22.71 -21.94
CA ASP A 97 5.08 -24.01 -22.67
C ASP A 97 4.77 -25.22 -21.76
N GLY A 98 4.04 -25.02 -20.67
CA GLY A 98 3.72 -26.06 -19.68
C GLY A 98 4.92 -26.58 -18.87
N SER A 99 6.11 -26.01 -19.05
CA SER A 99 7.34 -26.44 -18.38
C SER A 99 7.52 -25.83 -16.99
N VAL A 100 6.69 -24.85 -16.62
CA VAL A 100 6.68 -24.27 -15.27
C VAL A 100 5.76 -25.15 -14.42
N VAL A 101 6.35 -25.91 -13.51
CA VAL A 101 5.64 -26.38 -12.31
C VAL A 101 5.04 -25.10 -11.71
N GLU A 102 3.70 -25.02 -11.66
CA GLU A 102 3.01 -24.03 -10.83
C GLU A 102 3.53 -24.23 -9.39
N ARG A 103 4.66 -23.64 -9.08
CA ARG A 103 4.87 -23.15 -7.73
C ARG A 103 3.73 -22.14 -7.59
N ALA A 104 2.71 -22.55 -6.86
CA ALA A 104 1.61 -21.72 -6.54
C ALA A 104 2.22 -20.35 -6.18
N VAL A 105 2.01 -19.36 -7.05
CA VAL A 105 2.32 -17.98 -6.76
C VAL A 105 1.20 -17.58 -5.83
N ASP A 106 1.25 -18.23 -4.67
CA ASP A 106 0.28 -18.06 -3.61
C ASP A 106 0.72 -16.81 -2.86
N GLY A 107 -0.01 -15.72 -3.07
CA GLY A 107 0.23 -14.46 -2.36
C GLY A 107 -0.16 -14.51 -0.89
N THR A 108 -0.31 -15.72 -0.32
CA THR A 108 -0.59 -15.94 1.10
C THR A 108 0.67 -15.77 1.96
N GLY A 109 0.45 -15.53 3.25
CA GLY A 109 1.52 -15.34 4.21
C GLY A 109 2.00 -13.89 4.37
N THR A 110 2.90 -13.71 5.32
CA THR A 110 3.55 -12.42 5.61
C THR A 110 4.85 -12.34 4.83
N HIS A 111 4.99 -11.27 4.02
CA HIS A 111 6.13 -11.06 3.13
C HIS A 111 6.65 -9.62 3.25
N TYR A 112 7.97 -9.47 3.14
CA TYR A 112 8.62 -8.16 2.99
C TYR A 112 9.51 -8.16 1.75
N PHE A 113 9.19 -7.30 0.81
CA PHE A 113 9.93 -7.03 -0.41
C PHE A 113 10.90 -5.88 -0.17
N ALA A 114 12.13 -6.19 0.24
CA ALA A 114 13.08 -5.20 0.74
C ALA A 114 13.59 -4.24 -0.35
N ASP A 115 13.71 -4.69 -1.60
CA ASP A 115 14.21 -3.86 -2.70
C ASP A 115 13.14 -2.85 -3.17
N SER A 116 11.88 -3.27 -3.26
CA SER A 116 10.77 -2.37 -3.61
C SER A 116 10.22 -1.61 -2.41
N GLY A 117 10.40 -2.15 -1.19
CA GLY A 117 9.99 -1.51 0.07
C GLY A 117 8.54 -1.78 0.45
N TYR A 118 7.91 -2.86 -0.03
CA TYR A 118 6.53 -3.19 0.32
C TYR A 118 6.43 -4.40 1.23
N ALA A 119 5.40 -4.41 2.06
CA ALA A 119 5.10 -5.59 2.87
C ALA A 119 3.62 -5.96 2.81
N ALA A 120 3.36 -7.26 2.90
CA ALA A 120 2.04 -7.82 3.11
C ALA A 120 2.04 -8.58 4.43
N LEU A 121 1.10 -8.27 5.32
CA LEU A 121 0.91 -8.95 6.58
C LEU A 121 -0.32 -9.85 6.48
N ASP A 122 -0.13 -11.13 6.70
CA ASP A 122 -1.22 -12.09 6.84
C ASP A 122 -1.74 -12.03 8.29
N LEU A 123 -2.95 -11.57 8.45
CA LEU A 123 -3.61 -11.39 9.75
C LEU A 123 -4.63 -12.49 10.05
N GLY A 124 -4.66 -13.53 9.22
CA GLY A 124 -5.62 -14.64 9.27
C GLY A 124 -6.56 -14.66 8.05
N PRO A 125 -7.45 -15.66 7.95
CA PRO A 125 -8.32 -15.85 6.80
C PRO A 125 -9.18 -14.64 6.47
N GLY A 126 -8.97 -14.05 5.30
CA GLY A 126 -9.68 -12.84 4.85
C GLY A 126 -9.19 -11.54 5.49
N HIS A 127 -8.11 -11.56 6.27
CA HIS A 127 -7.53 -10.40 6.93
C HIS A 127 -6.12 -10.14 6.41
N ARG A 128 -5.87 -8.94 5.91
CA ARG A 128 -4.60 -8.58 5.29
C ARG A 128 -4.29 -7.10 5.42
N ALA A 129 -3.09 -6.77 5.86
CA ALA A 129 -2.56 -5.42 5.77
C ALA A 129 -1.46 -5.35 4.69
N LEU A 130 -1.47 -4.29 3.90
CA LEU A 130 -0.47 -3.97 2.87
C LEU A 130 0.20 -2.67 3.27
N LEU A 131 1.54 -2.66 3.38
CA LEU A 131 2.31 -1.56 3.92
C LEU A 131 3.23 -0.97 2.87
N ASP A 132 3.28 0.34 2.80
CA ASP A 132 4.27 1.11 2.04
C ASP A 132 5.44 1.50 2.95
N LEU A 133 6.55 0.79 2.83
CA LEU A 133 7.83 1.04 3.48
C LEU A 133 8.86 1.53 2.45
N ALA A 134 8.38 1.95 1.26
CA ALA A 134 9.18 2.22 0.08
C ALA A 134 9.76 3.64 0.06
N PRO A 135 10.92 3.83 -0.56
CA PRO A 135 11.34 5.15 -1.02
C PRO A 135 10.37 5.72 -2.07
N VAL A 136 10.28 7.03 -2.13
CA VAL A 136 9.42 7.75 -3.08
C VAL A 136 9.96 7.62 -4.51
N GLY A 137 9.58 6.58 -5.22
CA GLY A 137 9.95 6.31 -6.61
C GLY A 137 11.46 6.29 -6.89
N PRO A 138 11.88 6.11 -8.15
CA PRO A 138 13.26 6.31 -8.57
C PRO A 138 13.62 7.79 -8.57
N ASP A 139 14.88 8.13 -8.24
CA ASP A 139 15.31 9.53 -8.07
C ASP A 139 15.16 10.38 -9.33
N TYR A 140 15.34 9.78 -10.51
CA TYR A 140 15.28 10.47 -11.80
C TYR A 140 13.89 10.43 -12.47
N GLN A 141 12.97 9.57 -11.99
CA GLN A 141 11.64 9.37 -12.60
C GLN A 141 10.52 9.24 -11.55
N PRO A 142 10.24 10.31 -10.75
CA PRO A 142 9.23 10.24 -9.69
C PRO A 142 7.80 10.58 -10.20
N GLY A 143 7.50 10.32 -11.45
CA GLY A 143 6.28 10.79 -12.10
C GLY A 143 4.99 10.31 -11.43
N HIS A 144 4.99 9.08 -10.96
CA HIS A 144 3.83 8.44 -10.35
C HIS A 144 3.82 8.49 -8.81
N ALA A 145 4.85 9.09 -8.20
CA ALA A 145 5.01 9.07 -6.76
C ALA A 145 4.04 10.01 -6.03
N HIS A 146 3.62 9.57 -4.85
CA HIS A 146 2.85 10.33 -3.86
C HIS A 146 3.67 10.62 -2.61
N ALA A 147 3.16 11.43 -1.71
CA ALA A 147 3.71 11.65 -0.38
C ALA A 147 3.06 10.68 0.62
N ASP A 148 3.15 9.38 0.34
CA ASP A 148 2.43 8.29 1.01
C ASP A 148 3.32 7.40 1.87
N THR A 149 4.58 7.74 2.06
CA THR A 149 5.55 6.96 2.85
C THR A 149 5.01 6.59 4.22
N LEU A 150 5.13 5.31 4.60
CA LEU A 150 4.55 4.63 5.75
C LEU A 150 3.02 4.62 5.77
N SER A 151 2.36 4.76 4.62
CA SER A 151 0.94 4.46 4.52
C SER A 151 0.69 2.95 4.49
N PHE A 152 -0.56 2.57 4.69
CA PHE A 152 -0.99 1.17 4.61
C PHE A 152 -2.45 1.08 4.21
N GLU A 153 -2.85 -0.07 3.69
CA GLU A 153 -4.23 -0.45 3.47
C GLU A 153 -4.56 -1.71 4.27
N LEU A 154 -5.83 -1.86 4.65
CA LEU A 154 -6.28 -2.98 5.49
C LEU A 154 -7.56 -3.58 4.94
N SER A 155 -7.58 -4.90 4.82
CA SER A 155 -8.80 -5.67 4.61
C SER A 155 -9.08 -6.57 5.80
N LEU A 156 -10.35 -6.64 6.20
CA LEU A 156 -10.87 -7.57 7.19
C LEU A 156 -12.09 -8.30 6.63
N PHE A 157 -12.27 -9.57 6.97
CA PHE A 157 -13.40 -10.41 6.55
C PHE A 157 -13.55 -10.47 5.01
N GLY A 158 -12.44 -10.43 4.28
CA GLY A 158 -12.43 -10.42 2.81
C GLY A 158 -12.83 -9.08 2.17
N ARG A 159 -12.98 -8.00 2.94
CA ARG A 159 -13.43 -6.67 2.48
C ARG A 159 -12.42 -5.59 2.87
N ARG A 160 -12.27 -4.57 2.03
CA ARG A 160 -11.44 -3.41 2.34
C ARG A 160 -12.04 -2.62 3.48
N LEU A 161 -11.24 -2.34 4.49
CA LEU A 161 -11.61 -1.49 5.63
C LEU A 161 -10.97 -0.11 5.49
N LEU A 162 -9.63 -0.08 5.33
CA LEU A 162 -8.86 1.14 5.12
C LEU A 162 -8.26 1.13 3.72
N VAL A 163 -8.39 2.26 3.03
CA VAL A 163 -7.91 2.45 1.66
C VAL A 163 -7.17 3.78 1.53
N ASN A 164 -6.17 3.85 0.67
CA ASN A 164 -5.64 5.13 0.23
C ASN A 164 -6.57 5.75 -0.83
N SER A 165 -6.45 7.04 -1.03
CA SER A 165 -7.40 7.81 -1.84
C SER A 165 -7.52 7.35 -3.29
N GLY A 166 -6.46 6.77 -3.89
CA GLY A 166 -6.41 6.42 -5.31
C GLY A 166 -6.20 7.63 -6.23
N THR A 167 -6.21 7.39 -7.54
CA THR A 167 -5.90 8.39 -8.57
C THR A 167 -7.02 8.47 -9.59
N SER A 168 -7.71 9.62 -9.67
CA SER A 168 -8.78 9.83 -10.66
C SER A 168 -8.36 10.59 -11.89
N ARG A 169 -7.24 11.27 -11.87
CA ARG A 169 -6.78 12.12 -12.98
C ARG A 169 -5.30 12.43 -12.97
N TYR A 170 -4.80 12.72 -14.15
CA TYR A 170 -3.53 13.38 -14.35
C TYR A 170 -3.75 14.85 -14.74
N GLY A 171 -2.72 15.67 -14.59
CA GLY A 171 -2.78 17.09 -14.92
C GLY A 171 -2.15 17.96 -13.84
N VAL A 172 -2.31 19.27 -13.99
CA VAL A 172 -1.78 20.27 -13.05
C VAL A 172 -2.96 21.02 -12.46
N ASP A 173 -3.64 20.40 -11.51
CA ASP A 173 -4.77 20.99 -10.80
C ASP A 173 -4.76 20.63 -9.29
N ARG A 174 -5.66 21.26 -8.55
CA ARG A 174 -5.74 21.08 -7.09
C ARG A 174 -6.12 19.67 -6.70
N GLU A 175 -6.98 19.00 -7.47
CA GLU A 175 -7.44 17.66 -7.16
C GLU A 175 -6.32 16.63 -7.35
N ARG A 176 -5.52 16.75 -8.41
CA ARG A 176 -4.33 15.93 -8.60
C ARG A 176 -3.34 16.09 -7.44
N LEU A 177 -3.09 17.34 -7.01
CA LEU A 177 -2.19 17.60 -5.88
C LEU A 177 -2.76 17.04 -4.58
N ARG A 178 -4.08 17.16 -4.34
CA ARG A 178 -4.74 16.59 -3.16
C ARG A 178 -4.59 15.07 -3.10
N GLN A 179 -4.78 14.38 -4.22
CA GLN A 179 -4.67 12.92 -4.29
C GLN A 179 -3.24 12.42 -4.06
N ARG A 180 -2.23 13.25 -4.32
CA ARG A 180 -0.82 12.94 -4.08
C ARG A 180 -0.31 13.36 -2.70
N ALA A 181 -1.06 14.18 -1.99
CA ALA A 181 -0.67 14.72 -0.69
C ALA A 181 -0.70 13.65 0.41
N THR A 182 0.09 13.84 1.45
CA THR A 182 0.11 12.95 2.63
C THR A 182 -1.27 12.80 3.25
N ALA A 183 -2.06 13.86 3.27
CA ALA A 183 -3.43 13.86 3.81
C ALA A 183 -4.41 12.95 3.04
N ALA A 184 -4.07 12.45 1.85
CA ALA A 184 -4.88 11.51 1.08
C ALA A 184 -4.56 10.03 1.38
N HIS A 185 -3.67 9.75 2.33
CA HIS A 185 -3.17 8.42 2.62
C HIS A 185 -3.25 8.08 4.11
N ASN A 186 -3.21 6.80 4.43
CA ASN A 186 -3.27 6.29 5.80
C ASN A 186 -1.91 6.43 6.50
N THR A 187 -1.46 7.66 6.70
CA THR A 187 -0.17 8.00 7.31
C THR A 187 -0.27 9.31 8.12
N VAL A 188 0.86 9.85 8.57
CA VAL A 188 0.92 11.04 9.44
C VAL A 188 1.41 12.25 8.68
N GLU A 189 0.66 13.35 8.75
CA GLU A 189 1.03 14.69 8.31
C GLU A 189 1.54 15.50 9.50
N VAL A 190 2.57 16.34 9.33
CA VAL A 190 3.17 17.17 10.39
C VAL A 190 3.07 18.64 10.02
N ASP A 191 2.48 19.46 10.90
CA ASP A 191 2.28 20.90 10.71
C ASP A 191 1.63 21.29 9.38
N GLY A 192 0.69 20.44 8.88
CA GLY A 192 0.01 20.66 7.61
C GLY A 192 0.93 20.52 6.38
N GLN A 193 2.06 19.81 6.52
CA GLN A 193 3.03 19.60 5.44
C GLN A 193 3.10 18.15 5.04
N ASP A 194 3.26 17.90 3.74
CA ASP A 194 3.46 16.57 3.19
C ASP A 194 4.79 15.93 3.63
N SER A 195 4.86 14.62 3.69
CA SER A 195 6.10 13.87 3.97
C SER A 195 7.17 14.09 2.89
N SER A 196 6.74 14.30 1.66
CA SER A 196 7.57 14.61 0.50
C SER A 196 6.99 15.79 -0.28
N GLU A 197 7.84 16.59 -0.89
CA GLU A 197 7.39 17.79 -1.62
C GLU A 197 6.85 17.43 -2.99
N VAL A 198 5.61 16.97 -3.06
CA VAL A 198 4.88 16.77 -4.32
C VAL A 198 4.42 18.12 -4.88
N TRP A 199 4.65 18.36 -6.17
CA TRP A 199 4.22 19.57 -6.82
C TRP A 199 3.91 19.33 -8.30
N SER A 200 3.13 20.21 -8.90
CA SER A 200 2.65 20.01 -10.28
C SER A 200 1.95 18.64 -10.45
N GLY A 201 1.79 18.13 -11.64
CA GLY A 201 1.15 16.82 -11.90
C GLY A 201 2.04 15.61 -11.60
N PHE A 202 3.38 15.74 -11.79
CA PHE A 202 4.30 14.60 -11.84
C PHE A 202 5.68 14.90 -11.22
N ARG A 203 5.79 15.90 -10.36
CA ARG A 203 7.05 16.34 -9.80
C ARG A 203 7.12 16.06 -8.30
N VAL A 204 8.31 15.69 -7.82
CA VAL A 204 8.64 15.60 -6.41
C VAL A 204 10.02 16.22 -6.20
N ALA A 205 10.12 17.12 -5.23
CA ALA A 205 11.39 17.76 -4.85
C ALA A 205 12.06 16.96 -3.71
N ARG A 206 12.11 17.50 -2.48
CA ARG A 206 12.67 16.80 -1.32
C ARG A 206 11.76 15.62 -0.92
N ARG A 207 12.37 14.47 -0.66
CA ARG A 207 11.66 13.20 -0.51
C ARG A 207 11.91 12.60 0.87
N ALA A 208 10.89 11.98 1.42
CA ALA A 208 11.01 11.08 2.56
C ALA A 208 11.91 9.89 2.18
N ARG A 209 12.82 9.53 3.09
CA ARG A 209 13.64 8.33 2.99
C ARG A 209 13.30 7.41 4.14
N PRO A 210 12.59 6.31 3.87
CA PRO A 210 12.23 5.36 4.89
C PRO A 210 13.42 4.50 5.31
N THR A 211 13.36 4.04 6.55
CA THR A 211 14.27 3.03 7.10
C THR A 211 13.44 2.04 7.89
N VAL A 212 13.47 0.78 7.48
CA VAL A 212 12.87 -0.33 8.22
C VAL A 212 13.88 -0.82 9.25
N THR A 213 13.50 -0.77 10.52
CA THR A 213 14.37 -1.15 11.64
C THR A 213 14.01 -2.50 12.23
N ARG A 214 12.79 -3.00 11.95
CA ARG A 214 12.30 -4.30 12.39
C ARG A 214 11.32 -4.87 11.38
N PHE A 215 11.43 -6.15 11.10
CA PHE A 215 10.42 -6.94 10.43
C PHE A 215 10.47 -8.37 10.99
N GLU A 216 9.55 -8.70 11.87
CA GLU A 216 9.49 -9.97 12.57
C GLU A 216 8.12 -10.62 12.40
N ASN A 217 8.09 -11.92 12.18
CA ASN A 217 6.88 -12.73 12.11
C ASN A 217 7.12 -14.05 12.86
N GLU A 218 6.72 -14.11 14.12
CA GLU A 218 6.97 -15.25 15.00
C GLU A 218 5.73 -15.60 15.83
N GLY A 219 5.38 -16.89 15.86
CA GLY A 219 4.31 -17.39 16.71
C GLY A 219 2.94 -16.73 16.52
N GLY A 220 2.61 -16.33 15.29
CA GLY A 220 1.36 -15.63 14.97
C GLY A 220 1.32 -14.16 15.41
N ARG A 221 2.48 -13.60 15.75
CA ARG A 221 2.68 -12.18 16.02
C ARG A 221 3.59 -11.58 14.97
N ILE A 222 3.19 -10.43 14.45
CA ILE A 222 3.98 -9.70 13.47
C ILE A 222 4.34 -8.35 14.09
N HIS A 223 5.62 -7.95 13.96
CA HIS A 223 6.07 -6.63 14.37
C HIS A 223 6.90 -6.00 13.25
N VAL A 224 6.44 -4.85 12.75
CA VAL A 224 7.13 -4.04 11.75
C VAL A 224 7.38 -2.67 12.34
N SER A 225 8.63 -2.19 12.29
CA SER A 225 9.02 -0.85 12.73
C SER A 225 9.75 -0.14 11.61
N ALA A 226 9.30 1.06 11.28
CA ALA A 226 9.94 1.90 10.29
C ALA A 226 9.86 3.39 10.70
N GLY A 227 10.72 4.19 10.08
CA GLY A 227 10.68 5.64 10.22
C GLY A 227 11.11 6.30 8.92
N HIS A 228 10.78 7.58 8.73
CA HIS A 228 11.26 8.36 7.60
C HIS A 228 11.67 9.78 8.00
N ASP A 229 12.63 10.34 7.27
CA ASP A 229 13.23 11.65 7.50
C ASP A 229 12.54 12.81 6.75
N GLY A 230 11.42 12.56 6.09
CA GLY A 230 10.77 13.53 5.21
C GLY A 230 10.43 14.86 5.88
N TYR A 231 10.23 14.88 7.17
CA TYR A 231 9.93 16.08 7.96
C TYR A 231 11.17 16.78 8.53
N ARG A 232 12.39 16.26 8.34
CA ARG A 232 13.62 16.95 8.75
C ARG A 232 13.83 18.30 8.05
N ARG A 233 13.22 18.50 6.90
CA ARG A 233 13.24 19.78 6.18
C ARG A 233 12.46 20.89 6.86
N LEU A 234 11.56 20.54 7.79
CA LEU A 234 10.80 21.49 8.61
C LEU A 234 11.62 21.94 9.82
N ALA A 235 11.20 23.04 10.44
CA ALA A 235 11.80 23.45 11.70
C ALA A 235 11.63 22.35 12.75
N GLY A 236 12.69 22.03 13.51
CA GLY A 236 12.62 21.03 14.58
C GLY A 236 13.22 19.67 14.28
N ASP A 237 13.76 19.43 13.08
CA ASP A 237 14.41 18.17 12.68
C ASP A 237 13.54 16.93 12.93
N ASN A 238 12.30 17.00 12.44
CA ASN A 238 11.27 16.01 12.73
C ASN A 238 11.47 14.72 11.96
N VAL A 239 11.27 13.58 12.62
CA VAL A 239 11.26 12.25 12.02
C VAL A 239 9.98 11.53 12.45
N HIS A 240 9.23 10.98 11.51
CA HIS A 240 8.09 10.15 11.81
C HIS A 240 8.53 8.70 11.95
N TYR A 241 8.10 8.04 13.02
CA TYR A 241 8.26 6.62 13.29
C TYR A 241 6.88 5.98 13.40
N ARG A 242 6.73 4.81 12.80
CA ARG A 242 5.51 4.01 12.88
C ARG A 242 5.86 2.55 13.15
N ASP A 243 5.17 1.99 14.12
CA ASP A 243 5.19 0.57 14.44
C ASP A 243 3.83 -0.05 14.12
N TRP A 244 3.83 -1.21 13.48
CA TRP A 244 2.65 -2.06 13.31
C TRP A 244 2.89 -3.34 14.11
N GLN A 245 2.01 -3.64 15.04
CA GLN A 245 2.03 -4.84 15.83
C GLN A 245 0.73 -5.60 15.61
N ALA A 246 0.80 -6.78 15.00
CA ALA A 246 -0.36 -7.61 14.73
C ALA A 246 -0.34 -8.85 15.60
N ARG A 247 -1.52 -9.20 16.11
CA ARG A 247 -1.85 -10.46 16.78
C ARG A 247 -3.26 -10.89 16.37
N PRO A 248 -3.67 -12.15 16.59
CA PRO A 248 -5.02 -12.58 16.24
C PRO A 248 -6.09 -11.62 16.78
N GLY A 249 -6.92 -11.09 15.89
CA GLY A 249 -8.01 -10.16 16.23
C GLY A 249 -7.59 -8.71 16.51
N GLU A 250 -6.32 -8.33 16.30
CA GLU A 250 -5.86 -6.97 16.58
C GLU A 250 -4.70 -6.53 15.68
N LEU A 251 -4.78 -5.29 15.23
CA LEU A 251 -3.66 -4.53 14.66
C LEU A 251 -3.49 -3.25 15.49
N LEU A 252 -2.37 -3.13 16.20
CA LEU A 252 -1.95 -1.92 16.91
C LEU A 252 -0.96 -1.14 16.03
N ILE A 253 -1.24 0.14 15.85
CA ILE A 253 -0.37 1.09 15.13
C ILE A 253 0.09 2.14 16.13
N GLN A 254 1.39 2.36 16.23
CA GLN A 254 1.96 3.38 17.11
C GLN A 254 2.71 4.40 16.25
N ASP A 255 2.26 5.65 16.29
CA ASP A 255 2.87 6.78 15.60
C ASP A 255 3.57 7.71 16.57
N ARG A 256 4.82 8.04 16.28
CA ARG A 256 5.61 9.00 17.03
C ARG A 256 6.34 9.93 16.08
N VAL A 257 6.26 11.22 16.35
CA VAL A 257 7.06 12.23 15.65
C VAL A 257 8.08 12.79 16.64
N SER A 258 9.39 12.64 16.32
CA SER A 258 10.47 13.25 17.10
C SER A 258 10.69 14.69 16.67
N GLY A 259 11.44 15.44 17.46
CA GLY A 259 11.73 16.84 17.16
C GLY A 259 10.63 17.80 17.64
N ALA A 260 10.80 19.08 17.36
CA ALA A 260 9.84 20.09 17.74
C ALA A 260 8.84 20.35 16.59
N HIS A 261 7.57 20.15 16.85
CA HIS A 261 6.48 20.40 15.90
C HIS A 261 5.24 20.90 16.66
N GLY A 262 4.34 21.57 15.94
CA GLY A 262 3.09 22.05 16.51
C GLY A 262 2.07 20.92 16.63
N GLN A 263 1.73 20.29 15.53
CA GLN A 263 0.70 19.24 15.47
C GLN A 263 1.07 18.14 14.46
N ALA A 264 0.84 16.90 14.83
CA ALA A 264 0.84 15.76 13.92
C ALA A 264 -0.60 15.23 13.77
N VAL A 265 -0.94 14.74 12.58
CA VAL A 265 -2.29 14.25 12.24
C VAL A 265 -2.18 12.93 11.53
N ALA A 266 -2.61 11.87 12.19
CA ALA A 266 -2.79 10.55 11.57
C ALA A 266 -4.17 10.46 10.92
N ARG A 267 -4.22 9.88 9.71
CA ARG A 267 -5.47 9.65 8.96
C ARG A 267 -5.67 8.19 8.67
N PHE A 268 -6.95 7.78 8.70
CA PHE A 268 -7.39 6.42 8.39
C PHE A 268 -8.65 6.54 7.51
N HIS A 269 -8.45 6.44 6.19
CA HIS A 269 -9.50 6.56 5.18
C HIS A 269 -10.29 5.26 5.10
N LEU A 270 -11.57 5.33 5.39
CA LEU A 270 -12.47 4.19 5.34
C LEU A 270 -12.88 3.89 3.90
N HIS A 271 -13.01 2.61 3.55
CA HIS A 271 -13.64 2.24 2.28
C HIS A 271 -15.09 2.76 2.26
N PRO A 272 -15.64 3.19 1.10
CA PRO A 272 -17.00 3.73 1.02
C PRO A 272 -18.10 2.85 1.60
N ASP A 273 -17.94 1.52 1.57
CA ASP A 273 -18.91 0.56 2.10
C ASP A 273 -18.86 0.41 3.63
N VAL A 274 -17.89 1.05 4.29
CA VAL A 274 -17.75 0.99 5.76
C VAL A 274 -18.68 1.98 6.42
N GLN A 275 -19.52 1.50 7.31
CA GLN A 275 -20.34 2.33 8.18
C GLN A 275 -19.60 2.59 9.50
N ALA A 276 -19.36 3.85 9.83
CA ALA A 276 -18.69 4.26 11.06
C ALA A 276 -19.69 4.92 12.03
N GLN A 277 -19.61 4.52 13.28
CA GLN A 277 -20.39 5.08 14.38
C GLN A 277 -19.48 5.40 15.55
N ALA A 278 -19.61 6.59 16.13
CA ALA A 278 -18.88 6.96 17.34
C ALA A 278 -19.27 6.03 18.51
N ASP A 279 -18.27 5.61 19.29
CA ASP A 279 -18.40 4.74 20.46
C ASP A 279 -17.40 5.18 21.54
N GLY A 280 -17.87 5.98 22.49
CA GLY A 280 -17.02 6.58 23.52
C GLY A 280 -15.95 7.49 22.93
N ASP A 281 -14.68 7.13 23.13
CA ASP A 281 -13.48 7.81 22.63
C ASP A 281 -12.97 7.24 21.29
N GLY A 282 -13.75 6.37 20.64
CA GLY A 282 -13.38 5.71 19.39
C GLY A 282 -14.55 5.53 18.44
N PHE A 283 -14.44 4.51 17.58
CA PHE A 283 -15.44 4.18 16.58
C PHE A 283 -15.71 2.68 16.51
N VAL A 284 -16.96 2.33 16.23
CA VAL A 284 -17.35 1.02 15.75
C VAL A 284 -17.55 1.10 14.24
N LEU A 285 -16.82 0.29 13.51
CA LEU A 285 -16.91 0.15 12.06
C LEU A 285 -17.62 -1.14 11.72
N ARG A 286 -18.48 -1.09 10.69
CA ARG A 286 -19.24 -2.25 10.19
C ARG A 286 -19.01 -2.38 8.70
N LEU A 287 -18.63 -3.57 8.28
CA LEU A 287 -18.56 -3.99 6.88
C LEU A 287 -19.81 -4.79 6.53
N SER A 288 -19.99 -5.08 5.25
CA SER A 288 -21.09 -5.94 4.77
C SER A 288 -20.97 -7.40 5.23
N THR A 289 -19.79 -7.81 5.69
CA THR A 289 -19.47 -9.16 6.19
C THR A 289 -18.69 -9.06 7.48
N GLY A 290 -18.69 -10.11 8.29
CA GLY A 290 -17.94 -10.18 9.54
C GLY A 290 -18.61 -9.46 10.73
N GLY A 291 -17.87 -9.42 11.83
CA GLY A 291 -18.27 -8.74 13.06
C GLY A 291 -17.93 -7.25 13.08
N PRO A 292 -18.33 -6.53 14.14
CA PRO A 292 -17.94 -5.14 14.34
C PRO A 292 -16.42 -5.03 14.56
N VAL A 293 -15.82 -3.99 13.97
CA VAL A 293 -14.43 -3.61 14.17
C VAL A 293 -14.39 -2.37 15.06
N ARG A 294 -13.61 -2.40 16.14
CA ARG A 294 -13.46 -1.25 17.05
C ARG A 294 -12.12 -0.56 16.73
N VAL A 295 -12.17 0.77 16.68
CA VAL A 295 -10.98 1.62 16.50
C VAL A 295 -10.89 2.57 17.67
N HIS A 296 -9.75 2.55 18.39
CA HIS A 296 -9.46 3.45 19.51
C HIS A 296 -8.14 4.17 19.23
N CYS A 297 -8.11 5.49 19.49
CA CYS A 297 -6.93 6.34 19.29
C CYS A 297 -6.48 6.94 20.63
N ARG A 298 -5.62 6.24 21.36
CA ARG A 298 -5.06 6.73 22.63
C ARG A 298 -3.89 7.68 22.39
N GLY A 299 -3.79 8.72 23.18
CA GLY A 299 -2.76 9.74 23.05
C GLY A 299 -3.10 10.83 22.02
N ALA A 300 -4.26 10.76 21.37
CA ALA A 300 -4.75 11.83 20.53
C ALA A 300 -5.31 12.99 21.40
N ASP A 301 -5.02 14.21 21.00
CA ASP A 301 -5.65 15.42 21.56
C ASP A 301 -7.12 15.55 21.10
N ARG A 302 -7.37 15.09 19.88
CA ARG A 302 -8.69 15.08 19.25
C ARG A 302 -8.80 13.97 18.21
N VAL A 303 -9.95 13.28 18.19
CA VAL A 303 -10.31 12.30 17.16
C VAL A 303 -11.63 12.71 16.54
N THR A 304 -11.69 12.77 15.21
CA THR A 304 -12.90 13.15 14.45
C THR A 304 -13.12 12.19 13.29
N LEU A 305 -14.37 12.12 12.82
CA LEU A 305 -14.75 11.46 11.58
C LEU A 305 -15.08 12.56 10.57
N GLU A 306 -14.33 12.65 9.49
CA GLU A 306 -14.42 13.72 8.50
C GLU A 306 -14.84 13.19 7.13
N PRO A 307 -15.59 13.96 6.33
CA PRO A 307 -15.85 13.61 4.94
C PRO A 307 -14.56 13.56 4.14
N ALA A 308 -14.45 12.53 3.27
CA ALA A 308 -13.33 12.37 2.35
C ALA A 308 -13.84 11.83 0.99
N SER A 309 -12.93 11.47 0.10
CA SER A 309 -13.27 10.89 -1.20
C SER A 309 -12.26 9.82 -1.60
N TRP A 310 -12.78 8.76 -2.18
CA TRP A 310 -12.05 7.64 -2.74
C TRP A 310 -12.14 7.65 -4.28
N HIS A 311 -11.06 7.34 -4.95
CA HIS A 311 -10.94 7.43 -6.40
C HIS A 311 -10.56 6.07 -7.01
N PRO A 312 -11.51 5.13 -7.08
CA PRO A 312 -11.22 3.77 -7.52
C PRO A 312 -10.87 3.66 -9.00
N THR A 313 -11.31 4.61 -9.82
CA THR A 313 -11.11 4.61 -11.28
C THR A 313 -10.76 6.00 -11.78
N PHE A 314 -10.10 6.08 -12.93
CA PHE A 314 -9.89 7.36 -13.60
C PHE A 314 -11.25 8.02 -13.93
N GLY A 315 -11.37 9.30 -13.59
CA GLY A 315 -12.62 10.06 -13.68
C GLY A 315 -13.63 9.77 -12.58
N GLY A 316 -13.40 8.74 -11.74
CA GLY A 316 -14.27 8.34 -10.65
C GLY A 316 -13.97 9.08 -9.34
N SER A 317 -15.03 9.35 -8.57
CA SER A 317 -14.91 9.85 -7.20
C SER A 317 -16.11 9.35 -6.40
N VAL A 318 -15.85 8.69 -5.29
CA VAL A 318 -16.87 8.14 -4.38
C VAL A 318 -16.70 8.77 -3.02
N PRO A 319 -17.73 9.36 -2.41
CA PRO A 319 -17.66 9.87 -1.06
C PRO A 319 -17.32 8.75 -0.07
N ASN A 320 -16.43 9.04 0.86
CA ASN A 320 -16.11 8.17 2.00
C ASN A 320 -15.87 9.00 3.26
N GLN A 321 -15.40 8.37 4.31
CA GLN A 321 -15.10 9.00 5.58
C GLN A 321 -13.65 8.71 5.97
N CYS A 322 -13.05 9.61 6.74
CA CYS A 322 -11.70 9.48 7.29
C CYS A 322 -11.74 9.69 8.80
N ILE A 323 -11.18 8.76 9.57
CA ILE A 323 -10.86 8.97 10.97
C ILE A 323 -9.60 9.82 11.01
N VAL A 324 -9.67 10.97 11.68
CA VAL A 324 -8.59 11.95 11.81
C VAL A 324 -8.21 12.07 13.27
N ALA A 325 -6.98 11.67 13.62
CA ALA A 325 -6.45 11.71 14.97
C ALA A 325 -5.30 12.72 15.06
N ALA A 326 -5.54 13.84 15.71
CA ALA A 326 -4.55 14.87 15.95
C ALA A 326 -3.83 14.61 17.28
N PHE A 327 -2.50 14.77 17.31
CA PHE A 327 -1.67 14.60 18.50
C PHE A 327 -0.49 15.56 18.52
N SER A 328 -0.02 15.90 19.70
CA SER A 328 1.04 16.90 19.92
C SER A 328 2.42 16.25 20.13
N GLY A 329 3.46 17.09 20.08
CA GLY A 329 4.85 16.66 20.24
C GLY A 329 5.13 15.91 21.55
N GLY A 330 5.97 14.87 21.45
CA GLY A 330 6.38 14.03 22.58
C GLY A 330 5.38 12.94 22.98
N VAL A 331 4.19 12.91 22.36
CA VAL A 331 3.19 11.86 22.58
C VAL A 331 3.34 10.78 21.52
N THR A 332 3.11 9.52 21.89
CA THR A 332 2.89 8.41 20.97
C THR A 332 1.38 8.24 20.79
N LEU A 333 0.92 8.37 19.54
CA LEU A 333 -0.45 8.00 19.20
C LEU A 333 -0.53 6.48 19.04
N GLU A 334 -1.40 5.84 19.80
CA GLU A 334 -1.72 4.42 19.68
C GLU A 334 -3.08 4.23 19.04
N THR A 335 -3.13 3.70 17.84
CA THR A 335 -4.37 3.34 17.15
C THR A 335 -4.54 1.82 17.17
N ALA A 336 -5.47 1.35 17.98
CA ALA A 336 -5.83 -0.06 18.07
C ALA A 336 -7.05 -0.35 17.18
N ILE A 337 -6.90 -1.28 16.24
CA ILE A 337 -7.98 -1.82 15.40
C ILE A 337 -8.23 -3.25 15.87
N VAL A 338 -9.41 -3.49 16.44
CA VAL A 338 -9.76 -4.76 17.10
C VAL A 338 -10.98 -5.37 16.44
N TRP A 339 -10.90 -6.64 16.10
CA TRP A 339 -12.01 -7.40 15.50
C TRP A 339 -12.11 -8.79 16.14
N GLN A 340 -13.23 -9.45 15.95
CA GLN A 340 -13.44 -10.83 16.36
C GLN A 340 -13.84 -11.64 15.12
N ASP A 341 -13.14 -12.74 14.89
CA ASP A 341 -13.58 -13.73 13.93
C ASP A 341 -14.89 -14.36 14.41
N HIS A 342 -15.85 -14.50 13.51
CA HIS A 342 -16.99 -15.33 13.82
C HIS A 342 -16.51 -16.77 14.01
N VAL A 343 -16.49 -17.23 15.25
CA VAL A 343 -16.46 -18.66 15.50
C VAL A 343 -17.82 -19.16 15.04
N ASP A 344 -17.87 -19.79 13.86
CA ASP A 344 -19.07 -20.52 13.45
C ASP A 344 -19.40 -21.53 14.55
N GLY A 345 -20.42 -21.19 15.31
CA GLY A 345 -21.00 -22.08 16.32
C GLY A 345 -21.82 -23.19 15.66
N SER A 346 -21.13 -24.05 14.89
CA SER A 346 -21.70 -25.29 14.34
C SER A 346 -20.84 -26.47 14.74
N ALA A 347 -20.93 -26.82 16.02
CA ALA A 347 -20.59 -28.14 16.50
C ALA A 347 -21.43 -28.45 17.75
N VAL A 348 -22.67 -28.78 17.55
CA VAL A 348 -23.45 -29.70 18.42
C VAL A 348 -24.24 -30.63 17.52
#